data_9a99a87bf6e1e44bc1c78cdc8ff506ad
#
_entry.id   9a99a87bf6e1e44bc1c78cdc8ff506ad
#
_cell.length_a   1.000
_cell.length_b   1.000
_cell.length_c   1.000
_cell.angle_alpha   90.00
_cell.angle_beta   90.00
_cell.angle_gamma   90.00
#
_symmetry.space_group_name_H-M   'P 1'
#
loop_
_entity.id
_entity.type
_entity.pdbx_description
1 polymer ?
#
loop_
_entity_poly.entity_id
_entity_poly.type
_entity_poly.pdbx_seq_one_letter_code
_entity_poly.pdbx_strand_id
1 'polypeptide(L)'
;MKKSVLSIVLTVVMLFSLTATVWGSAWPVVDSGYCGYWDDNYSDRENMTWQLMKDGTLEFFGEGYMEDFSYNRVPWKDYAAQIKEVVIYGPQDELKSCILSISSYAFIGCKNLTKVTIPHTVVEIGEDAFGSCKSLTEITLPDSIEKMGYGVFGSSGLKRIRLPEKLTTLPYGTFSGCADLESVDFPAGLTEIESRAFSKSGLVRIELPDTVTTMESDVFSECPNLEFVKLPRNLEVIETGMFKKCAKLQSVVFPENAKVIGRLAFMWCDELQNFTLPESVETIGLQAFIDCESLTEVTIPANVTIIEQNSFSGCGKLRAIYVAEGNQAYQSVDGVLMTKDGTMVHTCPGAKEGTFVIPNGVTTIASLAFFDCQNLKRLVIPATLTTINERGFDFCDNLLSFYFSGAAPDAGLLKKMDISSDATLYYLEGQPGWTSPTYLGYKTALWDGSSKLPGTLPAGDTNGDGRVGVEDVQHLYGYLTGQNTITIAEKMAADVNNDDEVDVYDLQLLYERLAQGTTL
;
A
#
# COMPACT_ATOMS: atom_id res chain seq x y z
N MET A 1 -29.74 -34.59 -44.08
CA MET A 1 -28.53 -34.05 -44.71
C MET A 1 -27.46 -33.61 -43.69
N LYS A 2 -27.76 -33.31 -42.43
CA LYS A 2 -26.75 -32.94 -41.41
C LYS A 2 -25.91 -34.12 -40.89
N LYS A 3 -26.40 -35.37 -40.90
CA LYS A 3 -25.65 -36.56 -40.47
C LYS A 3 -24.52 -36.99 -41.42
N SER A 4 -24.58 -36.59 -42.68
CA SER A 4 -23.58 -36.95 -43.67
C SER A 4 -22.29 -36.09 -43.64
N VAL A 5 -22.39 -34.85 -43.14
CA VAL A 5 -21.22 -33.97 -43.06
C VAL A 5 -20.37 -34.31 -41.86
N LEU A 6 -20.98 -34.66 -40.71
CA LEU A 6 -20.26 -35.04 -39.48
C LEU A 6 -19.51 -36.39 -39.66
N SER A 7 -20.13 -37.32 -40.38
CA SER A 7 -19.50 -38.59 -40.76
C SER A 7 -18.28 -38.37 -41.69
N ILE A 8 -18.29 -37.31 -42.49
CA ILE A 8 -17.19 -36.95 -43.38
C ILE A 8 -16.05 -36.31 -42.59
N VAL A 9 -16.33 -35.46 -41.59
CA VAL A 9 -15.28 -34.86 -40.76
C VAL A 9 -14.60 -35.92 -39.88
N LEU A 10 -15.34 -36.82 -39.23
CA LEU A 10 -14.76 -37.95 -38.51
C LEU A 10 -13.99 -38.90 -39.42
N THR A 11 -14.48 -39.13 -40.64
CA THR A 11 -13.80 -39.96 -41.64
C THR A 11 -12.53 -39.26 -42.16
N VAL A 12 -12.53 -37.94 -42.29
CA VAL A 12 -11.39 -37.14 -42.68
C VAL A 12 -10.35 -37.13 -41.55
N VAL A 13 -10.73 -36.96 -40.28
CA VAL A 13 -9.81 -37.04 -39.12
C VAL A 13 -9.26 -38.47 -38.96
N MET A 14 -10.07 -39.52 -39.16
CA MET A 14 -9.60 -40.90 -39.19
C MET A 14 -8.76 -41.23 -40.45
N LEU A 15 -9.08 -40.65 -41.61
CA LEU A 15 -8.28 -40.81 -42.83
C LEU A 15 -6.94 -40.07 -42.73
N PHE A 16 -6.86 -38.94 -42.09
CA PHE A 16 -5.57 -38.30 -41.80
C PHE A 16 -4.72 -39.11 -40.81
N SER A 17 -5.30 -39.79 -39.83
CA SER A 17 -4.56 -40.74 -38.97
C SER A 17 -4.11 -42.01 -39.71
N LEU A 18 -4.83 -42.42 -40.77
CA LEU A 18 -4.47 -43.60 -41.58
C LEU A 18 -3.54 -43.28 -42.77
N THR A 19 -3.59 -42.05 -43.31
CA THR A 19 -2.66 -41.63 -44.38
C THR A 19 -1.30 -41.13 -43.87
N ALA A 20 -1.22 -40.79 -42.59
CA ALA A 20 0.01 -40.37 -41.93
C ALA A 20 1.07 -41.51 -41.80
N THR A 21 0.70 -42.77 -42.06
CA THR A 21 1.62 -43.90 -42.11
C THR A 21 2.41 -43.98 -43.41
N VAL A 22 2.11 -43.15 -44.42
CA VAL A 22 2.77 -43.23 -45.76
C VAL A 22 3.79 -42.10 -45.99
N TRP A 23 3.72 -40.96 -45.20
CA TRP A 23 4.67 -39.84 -45.28
C TRP A 23 5.26 -39.59 -43.90
N GLY A 24 6.49 -39.99 -43.67
CA GLY A 24 7.18 -40.04 -42.39
C GLY A 24 7.39 -38.73 -41.66
N SER A 25 6.32 -37.98 -41.30
CA SER A 25 6.39 -36.82 -40.42
C SER A 25 5.05 -36.45 -39.73
N ALA A 26 4.10 -37.38 -39.60
CA ALA A 26 2.90 -37.11 -38.85
C ALA A 26 3.13 -37.32 -37.35
N TRP A 27 2.96 -36.29 -36.56
CA TRP A 27 3.00 -36.36 -35.11
C TRP A 27 1.76 -37.11 -34.60
N PRO A 28 1.91 -38.26 -33.92
CA PRO A 28 0.75 -39.03 -33.51
C PRO A 28 -0.01 -38.29 -32.38
N VAL A 29 -1.33 -38.33 -32.45
CA VAL A 29 -2.25 -37.88 -31.42
C VAL A 29 -2.02 -38.70 -30.16
N VAL A 30 -1.97 -38.00 -28.98
CA VAL A 30 -1.89 -38.61 -27.65
C VAL A 30 -3.27 -38.96 -27.14
N ASP A 31 -4.20 -38.00 -27.26
CA ASP A 31 -5.60 -38.10 -26.81
C ASP A 31 -6.48 -37.10 -27.56
N SER A 32 -7.80 -37.32 -27.55
CA SER A 32 -8.77 -36.46 -28.21
C SER A 32 -10.18 -36.65 -27.62
N GLY A 33 -11.09 -35.69 -27.86
CA GLY A 33 -12.45 -35.77 -27.38
C GLY A 33 -13.31 -34.60 -27.81
N TYR A 34 -14.48 -34.48 -27.20
CA TYR A 34 -15.46 -33.42 -27.43
C TYR A 34 -15.40 -32.38 -26.31
N CYS A 35 -15.67 -31.11 -26.65
CA CYS A 35 -15.63 -30.00 -25.70
C CYS A 35 -16.65 -28.89 -26.02
N GLY A 36 -17.66 -29.15 -26.86
CA GLY A 36 -18.72 -28.20 -27.16
C GLY A 36 -19.75 -28.09 -26.02
N TYR A 37 -20.45 -26.96 -25.97
CA TYR A 37 -21.48 -26.66 -24.97
C TYR A 37 -22.70 -27.58 -25.12
N TRP A 38 -23.30 -27.98 -24.01
CA TRP A 38 -24.56 -28.73 -23.98
C TRP A 38 -25.76 -27.76 -24.05
N ASP A 39 -26.63 -27.96 -25.05
CA ASP A 39 -27.97 -27.43 -24.95
C ASP A 39 -28.93 -28.50 -24.37
N ASP A 40 -30.16 -28.08 -23.96
CA ASP A 40 -31.18 -28.96 -23.38
C ASP A 40 -31.66 -30.06 -24.35
N ASN A 41 -31.22 -30.04 -25.61
CA ASN A 41 -31.61 -30.99 -26.66
C ASN A 41 -30.55 -32.08 -26.95
N TYR A 42 -29.45 -32.13 -26.17
CA TYR A 42 -28.38 -33.16 -26.29
C TYR A 42 -27.66 -33.24 -27.66
N SER A 43 -27.83 -32.23 -28.54
CA SER A 43 -27.41 -32.38 -29.93
C SER A 43 -26.06 -31.78 -30.30
N ASP A 44 -25.48 -30.90 -29.47
CA ASP A 44 -24.40 -30.02 -29.92
C ASP A 44 -23.00 -30.21 -29.26
N ARG A 45 -22.86 -31.15 -28.32
CA ARG A 45 -21.54 -31.42 -27.69
C ARG A 45 -20.48 -31.87 -28.72
N GLU A 46 -20.91 -32.51 -29.78
CA GLU A 46 -20.05 -33.02 -30.85
C GLU A 46 -19.63 -31.93 -31.85
N ASN A 47 -20.12 -30.68 -31.70
CA ASN A 47 -19.78 -29.58 -32.59
C ASN A 47 -18.35 -29.09 -32.43
N MET A 48 -17.72 -29.38 -31.28
CA MET A 48 -16.36 -28.97 -30.99
C MET A 48 -15.51 -30.14 -30.48
N THR A 49 -14.33 -30.29 -31.05
CA THR A 49 -13.40 -31.35 -30.70
C THR A 49 -12.06 -30.79 -30.35
N TRP A 50 -11.32 -31.52 -29.52
CA TRP A 50 -9.92 -31.25 -29.20
C TRP A 50 -9.07 -32.46 -29.49
N GLN A 51 -7.77 -32.22 -29.78
CA GLN A 51 -6.76 -33.26 -29.85
C GLN A 51 -5.42 -32.76 -29.30
N LEU A 52 -4.73 -33.63 -28.56
CA LEU A 52 -3.39 -33.36 -28.06
C LEU A 52 -2.36 -34.15 -28.90
N MET A 53 -1.40 -33.42 -29.42
CA MET A 53 -0.30 -33.99 -30.23
C MET A 53 0.88 -34.34 -29.34
N LYS A 54 1.74 -35.29 -29.79
CA LYS A 54 2.95 -35.71 -29.04
C LYS A 54 3.99 -34.61 -28.82
N ASP A 55 4.01 -33.57 -29.65
CA ASP A 55 4.90 -32.42 -29.48
C ASP A 55 4.42 -31.45 -28.35
N GLY A 56 3.21 -31.67 -27.85
CA GLY A 56 2.57 -30.85 -26.84
C GLY A 56 1.65 -29.78 -27.41
N THR A 57 1.31 -29.84 -28.70
CA THR A 57 0.29 -28.95 -29.29
C THR A 57 -1.11 -29.48 -28.98
N LEU A 58 -1.97 -28.61 -28.39
CA LEU A 58 -3.37 -28.88 -28.15
C LEU A 58 -4.20 -28.07 -29.14
N GLU A 59 -4.96 -28.77 -29.97
CA GLU A 59 -5.70 -28.20 -31.09
C GLU A 59 -7.21 -28.30 -30.87
N PHE A 60 -7.95 -27.27 -31.31
CA PHE A 60 -9.40 -27.17 -31.20
C PHE A 60 -10.04 -26.91 -32.54
N PHE A 61 -11.10 -27.68 -32.85
CA PHE A 61 -11.84 -27.60 -34.09
C PHE A 61 -13.35 -27.59 -33.83
N GLY A 62 -14.11 -26.91 -34.66
CA GLY A 62 -15.58 -26.93 -34.60
C GLY A 62 -16.17 -25.55 -34.52
N GLU A 63 -17.40 -25.47 -34.03
CA GLU A 63 -18.20 -24.24 -33.99
C GLU A 63 -18.97 -24.09 -32.68
N GLY A 64 -19.23 -22.82 -32.28
CA GLY A 64 -20.05 -22.49 -31.12
C GLY A 64 -19.20 -22.20 -29.86
N TYR A 65 -19.82 -22.38 -28.71
CA TYR A 65 -19.20 -22.12 -27.40
C TYR A 65 -18.56 -23.40 -26.85
N MET A 66 -17.39 -23.26 -26.26
CA MET A 66 -16.75 -24.33 -25.48
C MET A 66 -17.59 -24.59 -24.23
N GLU A 67 -17.72 -25.86 -23.80
CA GLU A 67 -18.40 -26.23 -22.55
C GLU A 67 -17.76 -25.48 -21.37
N ASP A 68 -18.58 -24.96 -20.45
CA ASP A 68 -18.07 -24.29 -19.24
C ASP A 68 -17.64 -25.34 -18.22
N PHE A 69 -16.35 -25.60 -18.18
CA PHE A 69 -15.77 -26.59 -17.30
C PHE A 69 -15.62 -26.07 -15.87
N SER A 70 -15.89 -26.90 -14.87
CA SER A 70 -15.37 -26.65 -13.54
C SER A 70 -13.90 -27.04 -13.47
N TYR A 71 -13.15 -26.44 -12.55
CA TYR A 71 -11.70 -26.59 -12.35
C TYR A 71 -11.19 -28.05 -12.48
N ASN A 72 -11.95 -29.05 -12.03
CA ASN A 72 -11.55 -30.46 -12.03
C ASN A 72 -12.08 -31.27 -13.21
N ARG A 73 -12.82 -30.66 -14.15
CA ARG A 73 -13.51 -31.37 -15.22
C ARG A 73 -13.02 -31.03 -16.64
N VAL A 74 -11.95 -30.25 -16.74
CA VAL A 74 -11.31 -29.93 -18.02
C VAL A 74 -10.79 -31.23 -18.65
N PRO A 75 -11.21 -31.62 -19.86
CA PRO A 75 -10.88 -32.94 -20.44
C PRO A 75 -9.40 -33.23 -20.60
N TRP A 76 -8.59 -32.22 -20.87
CA TRP A 76 -7.12 -32.32 -21.04
C TRP A 76 -6.33 -31.96 -19.78
N LYS A 77 -6.96 -31.89 -18.59
CA LYS A 77 -6.34 -31.49 -17.34
C LYS A 77 -5.11 -32.34 -16.98
N ASP A 78 -5.20 -33.65 -17.16
CA ASP A 78 -4.10 -34.56 -16.79
C ASP A 78 -2.88 -34.38 -17.69
N TYR A 79 -3.03 -33.69 -18.81
CA TYR A 79 -1.97 -33.37 -19.76
C TYR A 79 -1.41 -31.95 -19.59
N ALA A 80 -1.88 -31.16 -18.62
CA ALA A 80 -1.51 -29.74 -18.46
C ALA A 80 0.00 -29.50 -18.47
N ALA A 81 0.79 -30.41 -17.90
CA ALA A 81 2.26 -30.34 -17.92
C ALA A 81 2.90 -30.67 -19.29
N GLN A 82 2.17 -31.27 -20.22
CA GLN A 82 2.64 -31.62 -21.55
C GLN A 82 2.31 -30.54 -22.59
N ILE A 83 1.27 -29.71 -22.35
CA ILE A 83 0.80 -28.69 -23.26
C ILE A 83 1.82 -27.56 -23.34
N LYS A 84 2.31 -27.29 -24.56
CA LYS A 84 3.28 -26.24 -24.88
C LYS A 84 2.72 -25.17 -25.82
N GLU A 85 1.79 -25.57 -26.69
CA GLU A 85 1.12 -24.69 -27.64
C GLU A 85 -0.38 -25.02 -27.65
N VAL A 86 -1.20 -23.98 -27.80
CA VAL A 86 -2.65 -24.09 -28.01
C VAL A 86 -2.99 -23.45 -29.34
N VAL A 87 -3.72 -24.18 -30.20
CA VAL A 87 -4.19 -23.68 -31.48
C VAL A 87 -5.71 -23.83 -31.55
N ILE A 88 -6.40 -22.71 -31.57
CA ILE A 88 -7.85 -22.65 -31.81
C ILE A 88 -8.04 -22.23 -33.26
N TYR A 89 -8.57 -23.15 -34.07
CA TYR A 89 -8.76 -22.92 -35.51
C TYR A 89 -9.95 -21.98 -35.78
N GLY A 90 -9.81 -21.13 -36.79
CA GLY A 90 -10.80 -20.14 -37.21
C GLY A 90 -11.40 -20.40 -38.59
N PRO A 91 -12.31 -19.56 -39.08
CA PRO A 91 -13.01 -19.74 -40.36
C PRO A 91 -12.10 -19.52 -41.58
N GLN A 92 -10.92 -18.95 -41.41
CA GLN A 92 -9.94 -18.75 -42.48
C GLN A 92 -9.08 -19.98 -42.71
N ASP A 93 -9.12 -20.94 -41.78
CA ASP A 93 -8.41 -22.21 -41.89
C ASP A 93 -9.20 -23.17 -42.80
N GLU A 94 -8.51 -24.19 -43.36
CA GLU A 94 -9.10 -25.18 -44.25
C GLU A 94 -10.36 -25.86 -43.65
N LEU A 95 -10.40 -25.93 -42.29
CA LEU A 95 -11.47 -26.58 -41.53
C LEU A 95 -12.70 -25.68 -41.27
N LYS A 96 -12.63 -24.36 -41.60
CA LYS A 96 -13.72 -23.37 -41.41
C LYS A 96 -14.31 -23.39 -40.00
N SER A 97 -13.45 -23.52 -39.00
CA SER A 97 -13.84 -23.51 -37.60
C SER A 97 -14.40 -22.15 -37.17
N CYS A 98 -15.42 -22.14 -36.30
CA CYS A 98 -16.02 -20.92 -35.77
C CYS A 98 -16.27 -21.02 -34.25
N ILE A 99 -15.19 -21.11 -33.49
CA ILE A 99 -15.21 -21.18 -32.02
C ILE A 99 -15.41 -19.77 -31.46
N LEU A 100 -16.37 -19.60 -30.54
CA LEU A 100 -16.81 -18.31 -29.99
C LEU A 100 -16.29 -18.02 -28.58
N SER A 101 -15.93 -19.05 -27.82
CA SER A 101 -15.41 -18.85 -26.45
C SER A 101 -14.24 -19.78 -26.10
N ILE A 102 -13.47 -19.33 -25.13
CA ILE A 102 -12.53 -20.15 -24.35
C ILE A 102 -13.16 -20.32 -22.98
N SER A 103 -13.35 -21.57 -22.54
CA SER A 103 -14.02 -21.90 -21.27
C SER A 103 -13.22 -21.46 -20.04
N SER A 104 -13.93 -21.36 -18.93
CA SER A 104 -13.33 -21.22 -17.60
C SER A 104 -12.36 -22.38 -17.34
N TYR A 105 -11.23 -22.05 -16.73
CA TYR A 105 -10.15 -22.99 -16.35
C TYR A 105 -9.50 -23.78 -17.49
N ALA A 106 -9.81 -23.47 -18.76
CA ALA A 106 -9.42 -24.28 -19.92
C ALA A 106 -7.93 -24.66 -19.95
N PHE A 107 -7.04 -23.72 -19.61
CA PHE A 107 -5.59 -23.93 -19.63
C PHE A 107 -4.92 -23.64 -18.30
N ILE A 108 -5.72 -23.58 -17.21
CA ILE A 108 -5.17 -23.30 -15.88
C ILE A 108 -4.05 -24.29 -15.52
N GLY A 109 -2.92 -23.73 -15.06
CA GLY A 109 -1.78 -24.53 -14.64
C GLY A 109 -1.00 -25.22 -15.77
N CYS A 110 -1.24 -24.89 -17.05
CA CYS A 110 -0.40 -25.31 -18.17
C CYS A 110 0.97 -24.62 -18.10
N LYS A 111 1.82 -25.08 -17.16
CA LYS A 111 3.08 -24.41 -16.80
C LYS A 111 4.09 -24.31 -17.95
N ASN A 112 3.99 -25.20 -18.93
CA ASN A 112 4.89 -25.24 -20.08
C ASN A 112 4.28 -24.60 -21.35
N LEU A 113 3.07 -24.03 -21.24
CA LEU A 113 2.41 -23.33 -22.34
C LEU A 113 3.19 -22.04 -22.66
N THR A 114 3.65 -21.93 -23.91
CA THR A 114 4.44 -20.79 -24.39
C THR A 114 3.76 -20.01 -25.49
N LYS A 115 2.80 -20.62 -26.20
CA LYS A 115 2.16 -20.02 -27.37
C LYS A 115 0.68 -20.36 -27.42
N VAL A 116 -0.14 -19.36 -27.75
CA VAL A 116 -1.59 -19.51 -27.93
C VAL A 116 -2.00 -18.78 -29.21
N THR A 117 -2.73 -19.48 -30.07
CA THR A 117 -3.35 -18.89 -31.26
C THR A 117 -4.87 -18.84 -31.05
N ILE A 118 -5.43 -17.62 -31.04
CA ILE A 118 -6.87 -17.35 -30.82
C ILE A 118 -7.43 -16.70 -32.10
N PRO A 119 -8.45 -17.27 -32.74
CA PRO A 119 -9.04 -16.68 -33.93
C PRO A 119 -9.94 -15.48 -33.58
N HIS A 120 -10.18 -14.62 -34.58
CA HIS A 120 -11.04 -13.43 -34.45
C HIS A 120 -12.53 -13.74 -34.22
N THR A 121 -12.95 -15.01 -34.22
CA THR A 121 -14.30 -15.43 -33.88
C THR A 121 -14.54 -15.51 -32.37
N VAL A 122 -13.49 -15.64 -31.56
CA VAL A 122 -13.62 -15.70 -30.10
C VAL A 122 -14.04 -14.34 -29.56
N VAL A 123 -15.14 -14.32 -28.82
CA VAL A 123 -15.72 -13.11 -28.20
C VAL A 123 -15.65 -13.13 -26.68
N GLU A 124 -15.35 -14.29 -26.08
CA GLU A 124 -15.34 -14.46 -24.62
C GLU A 124 -14.21 -15.40 -24.17
N ILE A 125 -13.55 -15.05 -23.05
CA ILE A 125 -12.59 -15.89 -22.34
C ILE A 125 -13.07 -16.05 -20.90
N GLY A 126 -13.24 -17.29 -20.46
CA GLY A 126 -13.76 -17.62 -19.13
C GLY A 126 -12.77 -17.40 -17.98
N GLU A 127 -13.28 -17.65 -16.78
CA GLU A 127 -12.55 -17.48 -15.52
C GLU A 127 -11.27 -18.34 -15.48
N ASP A 128 -10.14 -17.76 -14.99
CA ASP A 128 -8.85 -18.44 -14.83
C ASP A 128 -8.37 -19.22 -16.08
N ALA A 129 -8.85 -18.89 -17.29
CA ALA A 129 -8.58 -19.65 -18.49
C ALA A 129 -7.08 -19.87 -18.74
N PHE A 130 -6.21 -18.91 -18.44
CA PHE A 130 -4.77 -18.98 -18.54
C PHE A 130 -4.08 -18.79 -17.17
N GLY A 131 -4.79 -19.02 -16.08
CA GLY A 131 -4.28 -18.92 -14.74
C GLY A 131 -3.08 -19.85 -14.51
N SER A 132 -2.02 -19.33 -13.86
CA SER A 132 -0.79 -20.10 -13.55
C SER A 132 -0.03 -20.68 -14.76
N CYS A 133 -0.20 -20.13 -15.95
CA CYS A 133 0.60 -20.45 -17.15
C CYS A 133 1.97 -19.77 -17.07
N LYS A 134 2.90 -20.33 -16.29
CA LYS A 134 4.18 -19.68 -15.92
C LYS A 134 5.12 -19.41 -17.09
N SER A 135 5.05 -20.21 -18.17
CA SER A 135 5.90 -20.03 -19.35
C SER A 135 5.25 -19.15 -20.44
N LEU A 136 3.99 -18.73 -20.26
CA LEU A 136 3.29 -17.86 -21.19
C LEU A 136 3.73 -16.42 -20.95
N THR A 137 4.71 -15.94 -21.71
CA THR A 137 5.30 -14.60 -21.57
C THR A 137 4.62 -13.55 -22.41
N GLU A 138 3.89 -13.96 -23.45
CA GLU A 138 3.11 -13.08 -24.33
C GLU A 138 1.90 -13.83 -24.88
N ILE A 139 0.85 -13.10 -25.19
CA ILE A 139 -0.35 -13.61 -25.86
C ILE A 139 -0.94 -12.49 -26.71
N THR A 140 -1.41 -12.85 -27.91
CA THR A 140 -2.14 -11.92 -28.76
C THR A 140 -3.64 -12.19 -28.63
N LEU A 141 -4.37 -11.22 -28.11
CA LEU A 141 -5.83 -11.27 -28.00
C LEU A 141 -6.47 -10.58 -29.21
N PRO A 142 -7.43 -11.21 -29.89
CA PRO A 142 -8.16 -10.56 -30.98
C PRO A 142 -9.11 -9.47 -30.45
N ASP A 143 -9.33 -8.42 -31.25
CA ASP A 143 -10.23 -7.31 -30.90
C ASP A 143 -11.71 -7.69 -30.89
N SER A 144 -12.05 -8.92 -31.27
CA SER A 144 -13.40 -9.48 -31.13
C SER A 144 -13.80 -9.78 -29.69
N ILE A 145 -12.84 -9.93 -28.77
CA ILE A 145 -13.12 -10.25 -27.37
C ILE A 145 -13.83 -9.06 -26.71
N GLU A 146 -15.02 -9.34 -26.19
CA GLU A 146 -15.91 -8.38 -25.50
C GLU A 146 -15.96 -8.66 -24.00
N LYS A 147 -15.69 -9.92 -23.58
CA LYS A 147 -15.75 -10.34 -22.19
C LYS A 147 -14.57 -11.19 -21.78
N MET A 148 -14.09 -10.93 -20.58
CA MET A 148 -13.11 -11.76 -19.89
C MET A 148 -13.64 -12.13 -18.51
N GLY A 149 -13.36 -13.34 -18.06
CA GLY A 149 -13.71 -13.80 -16.71
C GLY A 149 -12.69 -13.32 -15.66
N TYR A 150 -12.95 -13.68 -14.42
CA TYR A 150 -12.04 -13.37 -13.31
C TYR A 150 -10.71 -14.10 -13.46
N GLY A 151 -9.60 -13.48 -13.04
CA GLY A 151 -8.31 -14.14 -12.96
C GLY A 151 -7.72 -14.68 -14.25
N VAL A 152 -8.21 -14.28 -15.43
CA VAL A 152 -7.87 -14.90 -16.73
C VAL A 152 -6.39 -15.20 -16.88
N PHE A 153 -5.50 -14.31 -16.44
CA PHE A 153 -4.05 -14.48 -16.49
C PHE A 153 -3.41 -14.57 -15.10
N GLY A 154 -4.21 -14.79 -14.06
CA GLY A 154 -3.74 -14.80 -12.68
C GLY A 154 -2.51 -15.69 -12.49
N SER A 155 -1.44 -15.13 -11.91
CA SER A 155 -0.18 -15.84 -11.69
C SER A 155 0.49 -16.43 -12.94
N SER A 156 0.20 -15.93 -14.14
CA SER A 156 0.91 -16.29 -15.38
C SER A 156 2.30 -15.65 -15.47
N GLY A 157 3.07 -16.04 -16.49
CA GLY A 157 4.38 -15.47 -16.78
C GLY A 157 4.36 -14.27 -17.71
N LEU A 158 3.20 -13.67 -17.95
CA LEU A 158 3.04 -12.56 -18.88
C LEU A 158 3.93 -11.37 -18.52
N LYS A 159 4.65 -10.87 -19.54
CA LYS A 159 5.47 -9.67 -19.45
C LYS A 159 4.77 -8.45 -20.07
N ARG A 160 4.12 -8.64 -21.18
CA ARG A 160 3.41 -7.59 -21.91
C ARG A 160 2.12 -8.11 -22.49
N ILE A 161 1.13 -7.25 -22.54
CA ILE A 161 -0.15 -7.59 -23.17
C ILE A 161 -0.82 -6.32 -23.71
N ARG A 162 -1.43 -6.45 -24.88
CA ARG A 162 -2.41 -5.49 -25.40
C ARG A 162 -3.80 -6.05 -25.15
N LEU A 163 -4.65 -5.29 -24.46
CA LEU A 163 -6.04 -5.63 -24.21
C LEU A 163 -6.90 -5.39 -25.45
N PRO A 164 -7.99 -6.18 -25.67
CA PRO A 164 -8.89 -6.04 -26.80
C PRO A 164 -9.61 -4.69 -26.81
N GLU A 165 -9.81 -4.10 -27.99
CA GLU A 165 -10.42 -2.77 -28.15
C GLU A 165 -11.86 -2.65 -27.64
N LYS A 166 -12.60 -3.76 -27.61
CA LYS A 166 -13.99 -3.77 -27.13
C LYS A 166 -14.13 -3.96 -25.62
N LEU A 167 -13.04 -4.19 -24.91
CA LEU A 167 -13.10 -4.42 -23.47
C LEU A 167 -13.37 -3.11 -22.73
N THR A 168 -14.45 -3.06 -21.96
CA THR A 168 -14.84 -1.88 -21.15
C THR A 168 -14.55 -2.04 -19.66
N THR A 169 -14.41 -3.27 -19.20
CA THR A 169 -14.12 -3.62 -17.80
C THR A 169 -12.92 -4.55 -17.74
N LEU A 170 -11.94 -4.25 -16.92
CA LEU A 170 -10.85 -5.17 -16.56
C LEU A 170 -11.26 -5.96 -15.32
N PRO A 171 -11.54 -7.27 -15.44
CA PRO A 171 -12.16 -8.06 -14.38
C PRO A 171 -11.26 -8.29 -13.17
N TYR A 172 -11.89 -8.74 -12.07
CA TYR A 172 -11.24 -9.13 -10.83
C TYR A 172 -10.01 -10.01 -11.07
N GLY A 173 -8.88 -9.60 -10.49
CA GLY A 173 -7.67 -10.40 -10.45
C GLY A 173 -7.03 -10.75 -11.79
N THR A 174 -7.42 -10.10 -12.91
CA THR A 174 -6.97 -10.46 -14.27
C THR A 174 -5.47 -10.71 -14.35
N PHE A 175 -4.64 -9.85 -13.73
CA PHE A 175 -3.17 -9.98 -13.68
C PHE A 175 -2.64 -10.18 -12.27
N SER A 176 -3.49 -10.63 -11.35
CA SER A 176 -3.05 -10.86 -9.97
C SER A 176 -1.94 -11.90 -9.90
N GLY A 177 -0.82 -11.54 -9.28
CA GLY A 177 0.34 -12.43 -9.14
C GLY A 177 1.16 -12.64 -10.43
N CYS A 178 0.95 -11.83 -11.48
CA CYS A 178 1.82 -11.79 -12.66
C CYS A 178 3.13 -11.08 -12.33
N ALA A 179 4.04 -11.79 -11.68
CA ALA A 179 5.27 -11.23 -11.10
C ALA A 179 6.26 -10.65 -12.14
N ASP A 180 6.14 -11.07 -13.39
CA ASP A 180 7.00 -10.63 -14.50
C ASP A 180 6.33 -9.56 -15.38
N LEU A 181 5.13 -9.06 -15.01
CA LEU A 181 4.39 -8.10 -15.83
C LEU A 181 5.10 -6.75 -15.86
N GLU A 182 5.47 -6.29 -17.05
CA GLU A 182 6.19 -5.04 -17.31
C GLU A 182 5.26 -3.94 -17.83
N SER A 183 4.30 -4.28 -18.70
CA SER A 183 3.39 -3.30 -19.30
C SER A 183 2.05 -3.90 -19.77
N VAL A 184 1.03 -3.04 -19.79
CA VAL A 184 -0.30 -3.33 -20.34
C VAL A 184 -0.72 -2.18 -21.24
N ASP A 185 -1.13 -2.49 -22.48
CA ASP A 185 -1.71 -1.53 -23.40
C ASP A 185 -3.23 -1.57 -23.26
N PHE A 186 -3.82 -0.48 -22.79
CA PHE A 186 -5.24 -0.36 -22.49
C PHE A 186 -6.05 0.10 -23.71
N PRO A 187 -7.26 -0.46 -23.92
CA PRO A 187 -8.17 0.02 -24.96
C PRO A 187 -8.77 1.39 -24.59
N ALA A 188 -9.09 2.17 -25.60
CA ALA A 188 -9.70 3.49 -25.43
C ALA A 188 -11.09 3.47 -24.76
N GLY A 189 -11.77 2.32 -24.79
CA GLY A 189 -13.10 2.12 -24.21
C GLY A 189 -13.11 1.66 -22.75
N LEU A 190 -11.96 1.45 -22.12
CA LEU A 190 -11.90 0.97 -20.74
C LEU A 190 -12.44 2.02 -19.77
N THR A 191 -13.44 1.64 -18.96
CA THR A 191 -14.10 2.53 -17.99
C THR A 191 -14.00 2.03 -16.54
N GLU A 192 -13.72 0.74 -16.35
CA GLU A 192 -13.74 0.10 -15.04
C GLU A 192 -12.58 -0.87 -14.85
N ILE A 193 -11.99 -0.86 -13.66
CA ILE A 193 -10.97 -1.81 -13.21
C ILE A 193 -11.44 -2.43 -11.89
N GLU A 194 -11.76 -3.72 -11.91
CA GLU A 194 -12.25 -4.43 -10.74
C GLU A 194 -11.14 -4.78 -9.74
N SER A 195 -11.56 -5.24 -8.56
CA SER A 195 -10.66 -5.50 -7.43
C SER A 195 -9.50 -6.41 -7.80
N ARG A 196 -8.32 -6.09 -7.26
CA ARG A 196 -7.09 -6.88 -7.38
C ARG A 196 -6.61 -7.13 -8.80
N ALA A 197 -7.07 -6.37 -9.80
CA ALA A 197 -6.72 -6.59 -11.21
C ALA A 197 -5.20 -6.70 -11.44
N PHE A 198 -4.38 -5.95 -10.69
CA PHE A 198 -2.91 -5.97 -10.74
C PHE A 198 -2.24 -6.35 -9.42
N SER A 199 -3.00 -6.85 -8.43
CA SER A 199 -2.42 -7.20 -7.12
C SER A 199 -1.25 -8.19 -7.27
N LYS A 200 -0.13 -7.94 -6.57
CA LYS A 200 1.09 -8.77 -6.61
C LYS A 200 1.73 -8.87 -8.00
N SER A 201 1.47 -7.92 -8.90
CA SER A 201 2.11 -7.86 -10.21
C SER A 201 3.54 -7.30 -10.13
N GLY A 202 4.32 -7.56 -11.20
CA GLY A 202 5.70 -7.11 -11.34
C GLY A 202 5.85 -5.67 -11.85
N LEU A 203 4.76 -4.96 -12.07
CA LEU A 203 4.76 -3.60 -12.61
C LEU A 203 5.67 -2.68 -11.81
N VAL A 204 6.53 -1.96 -12.53
CA VAL A 204 7.39 -0.90 -11.96
C VAL A 204 6.72 0.46 -12.13
N ARG A 205 6.06 0.68 -13.26
CA ARG A 205 5.41 1.94 -13.61
C ARG A 205 4.14 1.67 -14.39
N ILE A 206 3.08 2.45 -14.12
CA ILE A 206 1.84 2.38 -14.89
C ILE A 206 1.19 3.76 -15.00
N GLU A 207 0.63 4.03 -16.18
CA GLU A 207 -0.25 5.17 -16.44
C GLU A 207 -1.59 4.65 -16.93
N LEU A 208 -2.65 4.96 -16.17
CA LEU A 208 -3.99 4.52 -16.49
C LEU A 208 -4.69 5.53 -17.42
N PRO A 209 -5.55 5.05 -18.35
CA PRO A 209 -6.26 5.95 -19.26
C PRO A 209 -7.30 6.79 -18.53
N ASP A 210 -7.47 8.04 -18.95
CA ASP A 210 -8.44 8.98 -18.35
C ASP A 210 -9.92 8.59 -18.59
N THR A 211 -10.17 7.56 -19.41
CA THR A 211 -11.51 6.97 -19.60
C THR A 211 -11.97 6.12 -18.42
N VAL A 212 -11.04 5.63 -17.61
CA VAL A 212 -11.39 4.87 -16.38
C VAL A 212 -11.97 5.84 -15.36
N THR A 213 -13.19 5.53 -14.93
CA THR A 213 -13.94 6.31 -13.93
C THR A 213 -14.17 5.55 -12.63
N THR A 214 -14.02 4.23 -12.67
CA THR A 214 -14.23 3.35 -11.53
C THR A 214 -13.04 2.41 -11.36
N MET A 215 -12.51 2.39 -10.18
CA MET A 215 -11.52 1.41 -9.73
C MET A 215 -11.98 0.85 -8.40
N GLU A 216 -11.90 -0.47 -8.24
CA GLU A 216 -12.30 -1.12 -6.99
C GLU A 216 -11.12 -1.28 -6.02
N SER A 217 -11.36 -2.03 -4.92
CA SER A 217 -10.38 -2.21 -3.85
C SER A 217 -9.16 -3.04 -4.27
N ASP A 218 -8.01 -2.78 -3.61
CA ASP A 218 -6.79 -3.59 -3.72
C ASP A 218 -6.19 -3.70 -5.14
N VAL A 219 -6.53 -2.82 -6.10
CA VAL A 219 -6.13 -2.94 -7.52
C VAL A 219 -4.63 -3.17 -7.68
N PHE A 220 -3.79 -2.42 -6.97
CA PHE A 220 -2.32 -2.55 -6.99
C PHE A 220 -1.74 -3.09 -5.68
N SER A 221 -2.55 -3.70 -4.82
CA SER A 221 -2.07 -4.17 -3.52
C SER A 221 -0.90 -5.17 -3.67
N GLU A 222 0.07 -5.05 -2.77
CA GLU A 222 1.23 -5.96 -2.69
C GLU A 222 2.09 -6.04 -3.98
N CYS A 223 2.15 -4.95 -4.78
CA CYS A 223 3.04 -4.85 -5.93
C CYS A 223 4.47 -4.48 -5.48
N PRO A 224 5.42 -5.43 -5.45
CA PRO A 224 6.68 -5.23 -4.74
C PRO A 224 7.67 -4.32 -5.48
N ASN A 225 7.43 -4.07 -6.76
CA ASN A 225 8.32 -3.29 -7.61
C ASN A 225 7.70 -1.97 -8.09
N LEU A 226 6.46 -1.68 -7.71
CA LEU A 226 5.75 -0.50 -8.19
C LEU A 226 6.35 0.78 -7.59
N GLU A 227 6.90 1.65 -8.45
CA GLU A 227 7.58 2.90 -8.08
C GLU A 227 6.73 4.13 -8.42
N PHE A 228 5.94 4.06 -9.50
CA PHE A 228 5.16 5.19 -9.99
C PHE A 228 3.80 4.77 -10.53
N VAL A 229 2.77 5.55 -10.18
CA VAL A 229 1.43 5.41 -10.75
C VAL A 229 0.86 6.76 -11.12
N LYS A 230 0.33 6.87 -12.35
CA LYS A 230 -0.57 7.95 -12.73
C LYS A 230 -2.00 7.43 -12.77
N LEU A 231 -2.82 7.94 -11.87
CA LEU A 231 -4.25 7.61 -11.80
C LEU A 231 -5.07 8.37 -12.84
N PRO A 232 -6.24 7.84 -13.25
CA PRO A 232 -7.16 8.50 -14.18
C PRO A 232 -7.64 9.84 -13.63
N ARG A 233 -7.70 10.87 -14.48
CA ARG A 233 -8.05 12.25 -14.09
C ARG A 233 -9.42 12.37 -13.41
N ASN A 234 -10.39 11.55 -13.82
CA ASN A 234 -11.79 11.64 -13.38
C ASN A 234 -12.13 10.72 -12.20
N LEU A 235 -11.15 10.05 -11.61
CA LEU A 235 -11.37 9.17 -10.47
C LEU A 235 -11.66 10.00 -9.21
N GLU A 236 -12.80 9.77 -8.56
CA GLU A 236 -13.21 10.51 -7.35
C GLU A 236 -12.79 9.80 -6.06
N VAL A 237 -12.55 8.50 -6.09
CA VAL A 237 -12.24 7.70 -4.91
C VAL A 237 -10.96 6.88 -5.13
N ILE A 238 -9.98 7.06 -4.26
CA ILE A 238 -8.86 6.14 -4.11
C ILE A 238 -9.34 5.05 -3.16
N GLU A 239 -9.68 3.89 -3.69
CA GLU A 239 -10.36 2.83 -2.96
C GLU A 239 -9.51 2.16 -1.87
N THR A 240 -10.19 1.36 -1.03
CA THR A 240 -9.57 0.61 0.06
C THR A 240 -8.40 -0.25 -0.43
N GLY A 241 -7.25 -0.10 0.23
CA GLY A 241 -6.06 -0.91 -0.01
C GLY A 241 -5.43 -0.78 -1.39
N MET A 242 -5.78 0.26 -2.17
CA MET A 242 -5.37 0.39 -3.57
C MET A 242 -3.87 0.16 -3.79
N PHE A 243 -3.01 0.71 -2.92
CA PHE A 243 -1.55 0.57 -2.97
C PHE A 243 -0.97 -0.11 -1.73
N LYS A 244 -1.81 -0.79 -0.95
CA LYS A 244 -1.39 -1.46 0.28
C LYS A 244 -0.17 -2.35 0.03
N LYS A 245 0.90 -2.16 0.82
CA LYS A 245 2.16 -2.93 0.73
C LYS A 245 2.93 -2.75 -0.59
N CYS A 246 2.80 -1.62 -1.25
CA CYS A 246 3.67 -1.24 -2.35
C CYS A 246 4.93 -0.57 -1.80
N ALA A 247 5.82 -1.34 -1.17
CA ALA A 247 6.95 -0.81 -0.39
C ALA A 247 7.88 0.11 -1.20
N LYS A 248 7.98 -0.07 -2.52
CA LYS A 248 8.80 0.76 -3.40
C LYS A 248 8.06 1.93 -4.06
N LEU A 249 6.77 2.13 -3.75
CA LEU A 249 6.01 3.22 -4.35
C LEU A 249 6.54 4.58 -3.87
N GLN A 250 7.13 5.34 -4.79
CA GLN A 250 7.76 6.63 -4.49
C GLN A 250 6.84 7.80 -4.79
N SER A 251 6.04 7.70 -5.85
CA SER A 251 5.15 8.79 -6.25
C SER A 251 3.85 8.32 -6.92
N VAL A 252 2.80 9.08 -6.67
CA VAL A 252 1.47 8.92 -7.27
C VAL A 252 1.01 10.26 -7.81
N VAL A 253 0.58 10.28 -9.08
CA VAL A 253 -0.14 11.43 -9.63
C VAL A 253 -1.61 11.24 -9.30
N PHE A 254 -2.09 12.02 -8.32
CA PHE A 254 -3.48 11.99 -7.86
C PHE A 254 -4.42 12.65 -8.89
N PRO A 255 -5.66 12.15 -9.01
CA PRO A 255 -6.71 12.84 -9.78
C PRO A 255 -7.08 14.17 -9.12
N GLU A 256 -7.26 15.22 -9.91
CA GLU A 256 -7.66 16.55 -9.38
C GLU A 256 -9.03 16.55 -8.68
N ASN A 257 -9.89 15.57 -9.02
CA ASN A 257 -11.25 15.43 -8.48
C ASN A 257 -11.36 14.41 -7.33
N ALA A 258 -10.25 13.84 -6.86
CA ALA A 258 -10.29 12.86 -5.77
C ALA A 258 -10.87 13.48 -4.49
N LYS A 259 -11.97 12.90 -3.99
CA LYS A 259 -12.66 13.32 -2.76
C LYS A 259 -12.30 12.46 -1.57
N VAL A 260 -11.99 11.19 -1.83
CA VAL A 260 -11.77 10.21 -0.76
C VAL A 260 -10.45 9.48 -0.99
N ILE A 261 -9.62 9.49 0.05
CA ILE A 261 -8.51 8.54 0.21
C ILE A 261 -9.02 7.42 1.11
N GLY A 262 -9.18 6.23 0.55
CA GLY A 262 -9.82 5.10 1.23
C GLY A 262 -8.99 4.49 2.35
N ARG A 263 -9.63 3.60 3.09
CA ARG A 263 -8.99 2.84 4.16
C ARG A 263 -7.78 2.07 3.64
N LEU A 264 -6.64 2.11 4.38
CA LEU A 264 -5.42 1.36 4.04
C LEU A 264 -4.84 1.65 2.65
N ALA A 265 -5.25 2.75 1.99
CA ALA A 265 -4.93 3.00 0.58
C ALA A 265 -3.43 2.97 0.29
N PHE A 266 -2.60 3.49 1.20
CA PHE A 266 -1.14 3.55 1.11
C PHE A 266 -0.44 2.85 2.28
N MET A 267 -1.13 1.96 2.99
CA MET A 267 -0.54 1.22 4.11
C MET A 267 0.74 0.49 3.69
N TRP A 268 1.86 0.74 4.43
CA TRP A 268 3.17 0.14 4.15
C TRP A 268 3.73 0.49 2.75
N CYS A 269 3.58 1.74 2.35
CA CYS A 269 4.29 2.31 1.21
C CYS A 269 5.58 2.98 1.71
N ASP A 270 6.58 2.16 2.04
CA ASP A 270 7.77 2.56 2.81
C ASP A 270 8.61 3.63 2.11
N GLU A 271 8.66 3.63 0.76
CA GLU A 271 9.40 4.61 -0.03
C GLU A 271 8.54 5.79 -0.51
N LEU A 272 7.27 5.89 -0.09
CA LEU A 272 6.40 6.99 -0.51
C LEU A 272 6.94 8.32 0.03
N GLN A 273 7.35 9.17 -0.92
CA GLN A 273 7.89 10.50 -0.62
C GLN A 273 6.75 11.51 -0.42
N ASN A 274 7.12 12.76 -0.14
CA ASN A 274 6.15 13.83 -0.01
C ASN A 274 5.34 13.99 -1.29
N PHE A 275 4.05 14.14 -1.12
CA PHE A 275 3.07 14.35 -2.18
C PHE A 275 2.14 15.53 -1.83
N THR A 276 1.44 16.02 -2.82
CA THR A 276 0.39 17.01 -2.60
C THR A 276 -0.96 16.32 -2.77
N LEU A 277 -1.77 16.34 -1.71
CA LEU A 277 -3.17 15.93 -1.81
C LEU A 277 -3.96 16.96 -2.60
N PRO A 278 -4.85 16.53 -3.51
CA PRO A 278 -5.75 17.45 -4.22
C PRO A 278 -6.63 18.27 -3.26
N GLU A 279 -6.90 19.51 -3.62
CA GLU A 279 -7.81 20.38 -2.84
C GLU A 279 -9.24 19.84 -2.73
N SER A 280 -9.63 18.94 -3.65
CA SER A 280 -10.94 18.26 -3.66
C SER A 280 -11.11 17.21 -2.56
N VAL A 281 -10.02 16.81 -1.87
CA VAL A 281 -10.09 15.75 -0.85
C VAL A 281 -10.89 16.23 0.36
N GLU A 282 -11.92 15.47 0.71
CA GLU A 282 -12.82 15.69 1.83
C GLU A 282 -12.59 14.69 2.98
N THR A 283 -12.14 13.46 2.63
CA THR A 283 -11.97 12.37 3.60
C THR A 283 -10.64 11.66 3.42
N ILE A 284 -9.93 11.44 4.53
CA ILE A 284 -8.77 10.56 4.66
C ILE A 284 -9.17 9.40 5.56
N GLY A 285 -9.21 8.20 5.00
CA GLY A 285 -9.74 7.00 5.64
C GLY A 285 -8.81 6.39 6.69
N LEU A 286 -9.36 5.42 7.40
CA LEU A 286 -8.70 4.68 8.48
C LEU A 286 -7.36 4.08 8.00
N GLN A 287 -6.26 4.45 8.68
CA GLN A 287 -4.93 3.92 8.39
C GLN A 287 -4.47 4.15 6.93
N ALA A 288 -4.93 5.24 6.29
CA ALA A 288 -4.68 5.48 4.87
C ALA A 288 -3.18 5.54 4.52
N PHE A 289 -2.35 6.14 5.36
CA PHE A 289 -0.90 6.29 5.21
C PHE A 289 -0.11 5.69 6.37
N ILE A 290 -0.68 4.68 7.06
CA ILE A 290 0.01 4.05 8.18
C ILE A 290 1.32 3.40 7.71
N ASP A 291 2.41 3.59 8.49
CA ASP A 291 3.73 3.02 8.23
C ASP A 291 4.32 3.44 6.85
N CYS A 292 4.11 4.69 6.42
CA CYS A 292 4.79 5.31 5.29
C CYS A 292 6.13 5.91 5.77
N GLU A 293 7.18 5.10 5.85
CA GLU A 293 8.43 5.45 6.54
C GLU A 293 9.21 6.60 5.90
N SER A 294 9.07 6.85 4.59
CA SER A 294 9.80 7.92 3.89
C SER A 294 9.06 9.25 3.83
N LEU A 295 7.83 9.31 4.34
CA LEU A 295 7.04 10.53 4.37
C LEU A 295 7.61 11.49 5.42
N THR A 296 8.00 12.70 5.01
CA THR A 296 8.61 13.69 5.92
C THR A 296 7.68 14.82 6.31
N GLU A 297 6.76 15.20 5.44
CA GLU A 297 5.77 16.25 5.66
C GLU A 297 4.48 15.91 4.91
N VAL A 298 3.36 16.36 5.42
CA VAL A 298 2.06 16.31 4.72
C VAL A 298 1.30 17.59 4.99
N THR A 299 0.59 18.10 3.96
CA THR A 299 -0.34 19.22 4.11
C THR A 299 -1.77 18.70 3.91
N ILE A 300 -2.61 18.89 4.92
CA ILE A 300 -4.03 18.57 4.88
C ILE A 300 -4.77 19.69 4.14
N PRO A 301 -5.44 19.43 3.02
CA PRO A 301 -6.18 20.42 2.26
C PRO A 301 -7.31 21.13 3.05
N ALA A 302 -7.74 22.29 2.55
CA ALA A 302 -8.76 23.09 3.20
C ALA A 302 -10.13 22.40 3.27
N ASN A 303 -10.45 21.54 2.30
CA ASN A 303 -11.73 20.85 2.22
C ASN A 303 -11.81 19.55 3.03
N VAL A 304 -10.71 19.08 3.62
CA VAL A 304 -10.73 17.85 4.44
C VAL A 304 -11.52 18.12 5.72
N THR A 305 -12.60 17.37 5.87
CA THR A 305 -13.50 17.44 7.04
C THR A 305 -13.44 16.19 7.92
N ILE A 306 -12.92 15.07 7.37
CA ILE A 306 -12.80 13.80 8.08
C ILE A 306 -11.38 13.24 7.89
N ILE A 307 -10.68 13.03 8.98
CA ILE A 307 -9.47 12.21 9.05
C ILE A 307 -9.76 11.10 10.05
N GLU A 308 -9.82 9.87 9.54
CA GLU A 308 -10.07 8.72 10.41
C GLU A 308 -8.81 8.35 11.22
N GLN A 309 -9.01 7.48 12.21
CA GLN A 309 -7.95 7.14 13.16
C GLN A 309 -6.72 6.53 12.49
N ASN A 310 -5.55 6.84 13.05
CA ASN A 310 -4.26 6.23 12.67
C ASN A 310 -3.85 6.48 11.22
N SER A 311 -4.40 7.52 10.57
CA SER A 311 -4.15 7.77 9.14
C SER A 311 -2.66 8.00 8.82
N PHE A 312 -1.86 8.51 9.77
CA PHE A 312 -0.44 8.80 9.61
C PHE A 312 0.44 8.18 10.73
N SER A 313 -0.10 7.20 11.47
CA SER A 313 0.67 6.53 12.53
C SER A 313 1.80 5.68 11.94
N GLY A 314 2.93 5.57 12.65
CA GLY A 314 4.08 4.77 12.21
C GLY A 314 4.89 5.40 11.06
N CYS A 315 4.63 6.66 10.68
CA CYS A 315 5.47 7.40 9.73
C CYS A 315 6.72 7.93 10.44
N GLY A 316 7.74 7.08 10.60
CA GLY A 316 8.91 7.35 11.46
C GLY A 316 9.76 8.56 11.05
N LYS A 317 9.65 9.05 9.80
CA LYS A 317 10.34 10.27 9.34
C LYS A 317 9.43 11.50 9.24
N LEU A 318 8.14 11.37 9.56
CA LEU A 318 7.19 12.48 9.48
C LEU A 318 7.46 13.49 10.58
N ARG A 319 7.89 14.70 10.20
CA ARG A 319 8.26 15.79 11.11
C ARG A 319 7.10 16.72 11.42
N ALA A 320 6.22 16.94 10.45
CA ALA A 320 5.09 17.85 10.59
C ALA A 320 3.89 17.43 9.73
N ILE A 321 2.69 17.66 10.29
CA ILE A 321 1.42 17.62 9.58
C ILE A 321 0.89 19.05 9.54
N TYR A 322 0.99 19.69 8.38
CA TYR A 322 0.45 21.03 8.16
C TYR A 322 -1.02 20.95 7.80
N VAL A 323 -1.73 22.04 8.05
CA VAL A 323 -3.15 22.18 7.66
C VAL A 323 -3.28 23.47 6.86
N ALA A 324 -3.88 23.38 5.67
CA ALA A 324 -4.07 24.52 4.79
C ALA A 324 -4.95 25.59 5.44
N GLU A 325 -4.67 26.86 5.09
CA GLU A 325 -5.51 27.98 5.51
C GLU A 325 -6.96 27.76 5.06
N GLY A 326 -7.91 28.09 5.92
CA GLY A 326 -9.34 27.92 5.63
C GLY A 326 -9.93 26.56 6.04
N ASN A 327 -9.14 25.57 6.45
CA ASN A 327 -9.69 24.31 6.95
C ASN A 327 -10.55 24.56 8.20
N GLN A 328 -11.80 24.02 8.20
CA GLN A 328 -12.77 24.23 9.26
C GLN A 328 -12.81 23.11 10.32
N ALA A 329 -12.16 21.97 10.05
CA ALA A 329 -12.21 20.78 10.91
C ALA A 329 -10.92 20.57 11.72
N TYR A 330 -9.79 20.98 11.16
CA TYR A 330 -8.45 20.70 11.71
C TYR A 330 -7.56 21.94 11.76
N GLN A 331 -6.53 21.86 12.58
CA GLN A 331 -5.43 22.81 12.70
C GLN A 331 -4.11 22.06 12.98
N SER A 332 -3.00 22.72 12.70
CA SER A 332 -1.68 22.27 13.08
C SER A 332 -1.10 23.16 14.18
N VAL A 333 -0.63 22.55 15.24
CA VAL A 333 0.08 23.27 16.32
C VAL A 333 1.44 22.62 16.47
N ASP A 334 2.49 23.37 16.17
CA ASP A 334 3.88 22.88 16.21
C ASP A 334 4.06 21.56 15.43
N GLY A 335 3.43 21.48 14.24
CA GLY A 335 3.43 20.31 13.37
C GLY A 335 2.52 19.15 13.80
N VAL A 336 1.89 19.22 14.95
CA VAL A 336 0.96 18.20 15.47
C VAL A 336 -0.46 18.50 14.99
N LEU A 337 -1.12 17.48 14.44
CA LEU A 337 -2.50 17.58 13.96
C LEU A 337 -3.49 17.59 15.13
N MET A 338 -4.37 18.57 15.16
CA MET A 338 -5.40 18.72 16.16
C MET A 338 -6.76 19.04 15.52
N THR A 339 -7.85 18.80 16.24
CA THR A 339 -9.16 19.33 15.85
C THR A 339 -9.17 20.85 15.88
N LYS A 340 -9.97 21.48 15.01
CA LYS A 340 -10.04 22.95 14.85
C LYS A 340 -10.47 23.67 16.12
N ASP A 341 -11.35 23.05 16.91
CA ASP A 341 -11.82 23.57 18.21
C ASP A 341 -10.76 23.50 19.32
N GLY A 342 -9.61 22.86 19.04
CA GLY A 342 -8.51 22.72 19.98
C GLY A 342 -8.75 21.72 21.12
N THR A 343 -9.80 20.89 21.03
CA THR A 343 -10.17 19.98 22.14
C THR A 343 -9.47 18.63 22.08
N MET A 344 -8.95 18.21 20.90
CA MET A 344 -8.33 16.90 20.73
C MET A 344 -7.01 16.96 19.97
N VAL A 345 -5.99 16.30 20.50
CA VAL A 345 -4.80 15.92 19.73
C VAL A 345 -5.15 14.72 18.89
N HIS A 346 -5.08 14.88 17.57
CA HIS A 346 -5.43 13.81 16.61
C HIS A 346 -4.23 12.93 16.28
N THR A 347 -3.10 13.50 15.84
CA THR A 347 -1.90 12.76 15.44
C THR A 347 -0.65 13.61 15.66
N CYS A 348 0.28 13.09 16.43
CA CYS A 348 1.64 13.59 16.54
C CYS A 348 2.51 12.93 15.45
N PRO A 349 3.29 13.67 14.68
CA PRO A 349 4.23 13.09 13.71
C PRO A 349 5.28 12.20 14.39
N GLY A 350 5.59 11.03 13.79
CA GLY A 350 6.52 10.05 14.37
C GLY A 350 7.94 10.58 14.61
N ALA A 351 8.42 11.52 13.76
CA ALA A 351 9.72 12.17 13.92
C ALA A 351 9.67 13.46 14.77
N LYS A 352 8.57 13.72 15.51
CA LYS A 352 8.50 14.89 16.41
C LYS A 352 9.58 14.80 17.47
N GLU A 353 10.41 15.82 17.54
CA GLU A 353 11.59 15.86 18.44
C GLU A 353 11.36 16.70 19.70
N GLY A 354 12.12 16.40 20.73
CA GLY A 354 12.31 17.25 21.90
C GLY A 354 11.07 17.36 22.79
N THR A 355 10.44 18.54 22.83
CA THR A 355 9.30 18.86 23.71
C THR A 355 8.06 19.20 22.91
N PHE A 356 6.94 18.62 23.29
CA PHE A 356 5.64 19.09 22.82
C PHE A 356 4.80 19.63 23.99
N VAL A 357 4.28 20.83 23.81
CA VAL A 357 3.37 21.47 24.78
C VAL A 357 1.95 21.29 24.26
N ILE A 358 1.19 20.40 24.91
CA ILE A 358 -0.24 20.23 24.59
C ILE A 358 -0.97 21.51 24.98
N PRO A 359 -1.67 22.17 24.03
CA PRO A 359 -2.35 23.43 24.32
C PRO A 359 -3.39 23.35 25.45
N ASN A 360 -3.55 24.43 26.19
CA ASN A 360 -4.66 24.57 27.13
C ASN A 360 -5.99 24.47 26.35
N GLY A 361 -6.97 23.75 26.93
CA GLY A 361 -8.24 23.48 26.29
C GLY A 361 -8.33 22.07 25.68
N VAL A 362 -7.21 21.40 25.43
CA VAL A 362 -7.21 19.99 25.04
C VAL A 362 -7.76 19.13 26.17
N THR A 363 -8.77 18.33 25.86
CA THR A 363 -9.41 17.40 26.78
C THR A 363 -9.14 15.94 26.43
N THR A 364 -8.73 15.68 25.18
CA THR A 364 -8.65 14.32 24.64
C THR A 364 -7.37 14.09 23.82
N ILE A 365 -6.75 12.94 24.03
CA ILE A 365 -5.75 12.35 23.14
C ILE A 365 -6.42 11.23 22.35
N ALA A 366 -6.35 11.29 21.02
CA ALA A 366 -6.92 10.25 20.14
C ALA A 366 -6.18 8.91 20.27
N SER A 367 -6.81 7.83 19.80
CA SER A 367 -6.14 6.52 19.72
C SER A 367 -4.90 6.60 18.84
N LEU A 368 -3.78 6.03 19.32
CA LEU A 368 -2.49 6.02 18.64
C LEU A 368 -1.97 7.42 18.25
N ALA A 369 -2.41 8.48 18.95
CA ALA A 369 -2.04 9.85 18.60
C ALA A 369 -0.53 10.14 18.68
N PHE A 370 0.19 9.49 19.59
CA PHE A 370 1.65 9.57 19.75
C PHE A 370 2.34 8.24 19.44
N PHE A 371 1.70 7.38 18.64
CA PHE A 371 2.28 6.07 18.29
C PHE A 371 3.67 6.23 17.64
N ASP A 372 4.67 5.53 18.20
CA ASP A 372 6.05 5.47 17.70
C ASP A 372 6.75 6.85 17.62
N CYS A 373 6.42 7.78 18.53
CA CYS A 373 7.10 9.07 18.63
C CYS A 373 8.43 8.92 19.40
N GLN A 374 9.38 8.21 18.81
CA GLN A 374 10.66 7.84 19.45
C GLN A 374 11.56 9.04 19.80
N ASN A 375 11.43 10.16 19.07
CA ASN A 375 12.24 11.34 19.27
C ASN A 375 11.63 12.36 20.23
N LEU A 376 10.38 12.13 20.68
CA LEU A 376 9.71 12.98 21.66
C LEU A 376 10.22 12.63 23.06
N LYS A 377 10.85 13.59 23.72
CA LYS A 377 11.50 13.38 25.03
C LYS A 377 10.66 13.92 26.19
N ARG A 378 9.85 14.95 25.95
CA ARG A 378 9.10 15.69 26.97
C ARG A 378 7.69 16.04 26.51
N LEU A 379 6.75 15.95 27.42
CA LEU A 379 5.36 16.30 27.16
C LEU A 379 4.81 17.21 28.27
N VAL A 380 4.34 18.40 27.91
CA VAL A 380 3.62 19.26 28.86
C VAL A 380 2.13 19.00 28.71
N ILE A 381 1.49 18.63 29.82
CA ILE A 381 0.11 18.18 29.90
C ILE A 381 -0.75 19.24 30.58
N PRO A 382 -1.78 19.78 29.90
CA PRO A 382 -2.65 20.80 30.47
C PRO A 382 -3.58 20.20 31.53
N ALA A 383 -4.05 21.05 32.45
CA ALA A 383 -5.00 20.67 33.48
C ALA A 383 -6.37 20.20 32.90
N THR A 384 -6.64 20.52 31.65
CA THR A 384 -7.89 20.19 30.97
C THR A 384 -7.94 18.77 30.41
N LEU A 385 -6.79 18.06 30.32
CA LEU A 385 -6.74 16.70 29.78
C LEU A 385 -7.43 15.71 30.72
N THR A 386 -8.47 15.06 30.23
CA THR A 386 -9.29 14.10 31.00
C THR A 386 -9.38 12.72 30.33
N THR A 387 -9.11 12.65 29.03
CA THR A 387 -9.33 11.44 28.26
C THR A 387 -8.10 11.10 27.40
N ILE A 388 -7.64 9.87 27.52
CA ILE A 388 -6.67 9.27 26.61
C ILE A 388 -7.33 8.02 26.03
N ASN A 389 -7.44 7.97 24.71
CA ASN A 389 -7.99 6.81 24.01
C ASN A 389 -6.96 5.69 23.95
N GLU A 390 -7.37 4.52 23.46
CA GLU A 390 -6.54 3.32 23.47
C GLU A 390 -5.19 3.53 22.75
N ARG A 391 -4.11 3.07 23.39
CA ARG A 391 -2.76 3.03 22.83
C ARG A 391 -2.23 4.42 22.41
N GLY A 392 -2.68 5.48 23.11
CA GLY A 392 -2.35 6.87 22.74
C GLY A 392 -0.86 7.17 22.70
N PHE A 393 -0.04 6.43 23.46
CA PHE A 393 1.42 6.62 23.62
C PHE A 393 2.24 5.35 23.40
N ASP A 394 1.70 4.35 22.69
CA ASP A 394 2.45 3.11 22.44
C ASP A 394 3.76 3.40 21.70
N PHE A 395 4.82 2.70 22.09
CA PHE A 395 6.16 2.80 21.50
C PHE A 395 6.81 4.20 21.59
N CYS A 396 6.52 4.94 22.66
CA CYS A 396 7.19 6.22 22.98
C CYS A 396 8.31 6.02 24.02
N ASP A 397 9.26 5.10 23.77
CA ASP A 397 10.20 4.62 24.77
C ASP A 397 11.14 5.70 25.32
N ASN A 398 11.37 6.77 24.55
CA ASN A 398 12.22 7.90 24.92
C ASN A 398 11.47 9.07 25.57
N LEU A 399 10.13 8.96 25.71
CA LEU A 399 9.32 9.96 26.41
C LEU A 399 9.38 9.73 27.92
N LEU A 400 10.37 10.33 28.57
CA LEU A 400 10.70 10.09 29.98
C LEU A 400 10.36 11.25 30.92
N SER A 401 9.83 12.36 30.41
CA SER A 401 9.49 13.55 31.22
C SER A 401 8.09 14.07 30.89
N PHE A 402 7.22 14.02 31.90
CA PHE A 402 5.84 14.48 31.78
C PHE A 402 5.56 15.62 32.76
N TYR A 403 5.16 16.78 32.28
CA TYR A 403 4.94 18.00 33.04
C TYR A 403 3.46 18.31 33.17
N PHE A 404 2.88 18.09 34.33
CA PHE A 404 1.45 18.25 34.59
C PHE A 404 1.14 19.64 35.15
N SER A 405 0.28 20.39 34.44
CA SER A 405 -0.17 21.73 34.88
C SER A 405 -1.35 21.67 35.86
N GLY A 406 -1.90 20.49 36.14
CA GLY A 406 -3.09 20.29 36.96
C GLY A 406 -2.92 19.29 38.10
N ALA A 407 -4.06 18.87 38.64
CA ALA A 407 -4.15 17.83 39.66
C ALA A 407 -3.48 16.53 39.19
N ALA A 408 -3.06 15.71 40.16
CA ALA A 408 -2.51 14.40 39.86
C ALA A 408 -3.52 13.55 39.05
N PRO A 409 -3.12 12.94 37.94
CA PRO A 409 -3.97 12.06 37.15
C PRO A 409 -4.32 10.79 37.95
N ASP A 410 -5.48 10.25 37.71
CA ASP A 410 -5.84 8.96 38.30
C ASP A 410 -5.01 7.80 37.70
N ALA A 411 -5.06 6.65 38.40
CA ALA A 411 -4.33 5.46 37.96
C ALA A 411 -4.79 4.94 36.59
N GLY A 412 -6.05 5.18 36.22
CA GLY A 412 -6.61 4.77 34.92
C GLY A 412 -6.02 5.59 33.77
N LEU A 413 -5.88 6.90 33.95
CA LEU A 413 -5.26 7.79 32.97
C LEU A 413 -3.79 7.48 32.77
N LEU A 414 -3.01 7.31 33.88
CA LEU A 414 -1.59 6.93 33.80
C LEU A 414 -1.37 5.58 33.11
N LYS A 415 -2.25 4.60 33.39
CA LYS A 415 -2.16 3.30 32.72
C LYS A 415 -2.35 3.41 31.20
N LYS A 416 -3.23 4.31 30.74
CA LYS A 416 -3.46 4.55 29.31
C LYS A 416 -2.32 5.33 28.63
N MET A 417 -1.48 6.03 29.40
CA MET A 417 -0.30 6.70 28.90
C MET A 417 0.87 5.74 28.62
N ASP A 418 0.80 4.52 29.16
CA ASP A 418 1.85 3.49 29.02
C ASP A 418 3.28 4.03 29.34
N ILE A 419 3.37 4.82 30.42
CA ILE A 419 4.58 5.52 30.82
C ILE A 419 5.65 4.53 31.28
N SER A 420 6.88 4.68 30.78
CA SER A 420 8.04 3.92 31.26
C SER A 420 8.23 4.10 32.79
N SER A 421 8.62 3.02 33.48
CA SER A 421 8.95 3.08 34.92
C SER A 421 10.11 4.03 35.24
N ASP A 422 10.93 4.36 34.26
CA ASP A 422 12.07 5.28 34.41
C ASP A 422 11.67 6.76 34.27
N ALA A 423 10.43 7.01 33.84
CA ALA A 423 9.93 8.37 33.64
C ALA A 423 9.80 9.14 34.97
N THR A 424 9.91 10.46 34.85
CA THR A 424 9.66 11.40 35.94
C THR A 424 8.42 12.24 35.64
N LEU A 425 7.50 12.28 36.59
CA LEU A 425 6.29 13.11 36.54
C LEU A 425 6.58 14.43 37.28
N TYR A 426 6.66 15.51 36.53
CA TYR A 426 6.83 16.86 37.09
C TYR A 426 5.46 17.49 37.31
N TYR A 427 5.28 18.20 38.42
CA TYR A 427 4.01 18.82 38.77
C TYR A 427 4.19 20.19 39.41
N LEU A 428 3.16 21.05 39.30
CA LEU A 428 3.15 22.38 39.89
C LEU A 428 2.94 22.31 41.41
N GLU A 429 3.67 23.13 42.17
CA GLU A 429 3.45 23.26 43.62
C GLU A 429 2.02 23.66 43.93
N GLY A 430 1.43 23.05 44.95
CA GLY A 430 0.06 23.33 45.39
C GLY A 430 -1.06 22.60 44.61
N GLN A 431 -0.74 21.88 43.53
CA GLN A 431 -1.73 21.06 42.84
C GLN A 431 -2.14 19.84 43.66
N PRO A 432 -3.45 19.52 43.75
CA PRO A 432 -3.96 18.46 44.62
C PRO A 432 -3.58 17.05 44.08
N GLY A 433 -3.48 16.09 45.01
CA GLY A 433 -3.34 14.68 44.72
C GLY A 433 -1.90 14.19 44.51
N TRP A 434 -0.93 15.09 44.31
CA TRP A 434 0.46 14.70 44.11
C TRP A 434 1.17 14.30 45.42
N THR A 435 2.06 13.34 45.32
CA THR A 435 2.99 12.93 46.40
C THR A 435 4.44 12.92 45.90
N SER A 436 5.39 13.19 46.77
CA SER A 436 6.83 13.20 46.49
C SER A 436 7.55 12.35 47.55
N PRO A 437 8.57 11.57 47.20
CA PRO A 437 9.29 11.55 45.91
C PRO A 437 8.69 10.62 44.85
N THR A 438 7.51 10.04 45.10
CA THR A 438 6.85 9.13 44.17
C THR A 438 5.33 9.30 44.16
N TYR A 439 4.71 9.04 43.01
CA TYR A 439 3.25 8.93 42.83
C TYR A 439 2.92 7.70 41.99
N LEU A 440 2.09 6.80 42.52
CA LEU A 440 1.69 5.53 41.88
C LEU A 440 2.87 4.71 41.30
N GLY A 441 4.05 4.79 41.94
CA GLY A 441 5.25 4.06 41.54
C GLY A 441 6.21 4.84 40.63
N TYR A 442 5.80 5.98 40.08
CA TYR A 442 6.66 6.84 39.27
C TYR A 442 7.41 7.87 40.13
N LYS A 443 8.60 8.23 39.70
CA LYS A 443 9.37 9.34 40.29
C LYS A 443 8.60 10.65 40.11
N THR A 444 8.60 11.54 41.10
CA THR A 444 7.96 12.84 41.01
C THR A 444 8.90 13.97 41.44
N ALA A 445 8.77 15.13 40.79
CA ALA A 445 9.53 16.33 41.11
C ALA A 445 8.67 17.60 40.89
N LEU A 446 9.04 18.69 41.58
CA LEU A 446 8.36 19.98 41.40
C LEU A 446 8.78 20.65 40.09
N TRP A 447 7.84 21.38 39.53
CA TRP A 447 7.99 22.29 38.38
C TRP A 447 7.37 23.64 38.72
N ASP A 448 7.99 24.73 38.34
CA ASP A 448 7.51 26.09 38.64
C ASP A 448 6.51 26.67 37.66
N GLY A 449 6.16 25.89 36.63
CA GLY A 449 5.21 26.32 35.56
C GLY A 449 5.89 27.23 34.52
N SER A 450 7.15 27.51 34.62
CA SER A 450 7.88 28.33 33.65
C SER A 450 8.09 27.58 32.32
N SER A 451 8.39 28.30 31.26
CA SER A 451 8.81 27.71 29.97
C SER A 451 10.19 27.01 30.10
N LYS A 452 10.95 27.30 31.15
CA LYS A 452 12.12 26.53 31.56
C LYS A 452 11.64 25.27 32.29
N LEU A 453 11.49 24.18 31.57
CA LEU A 453 11.08 22.92 32.16
C LEU A 453 12.19 22.40 33.10
N PRO A 454 11.86 21.98 34.34
CA PRO A 454 12.86 21.39 35.24
C PRO A 454 13.52 20.19 34.58
N GLY A 455 14.82 20.09 34.74
CA GLY A 455 15.61 19.07 34.03
C GLY A 455 15.93 19.42 32.58
N THR A 456 15.47 20.61 32.09
CA THR A 456 15.96 21.19 30.85
C THR A 456 16.77 22.44 31.19
N LEU A 457 17.98 22.45 30.81
CA LEU A 457 18.78 23.67 30.76
C LEU A 457 18.59 24.29 29.37
N PRO A 458 18.78 25.63 29.22
CA PRO A 458 18.88 26.23 27.91
C PRO A 458 19.86 25.44 27.03
N ALA A 459 19.56 25.26 25.74
CA ALA A 459 20.54 24.64 24.84
C ALA A 459 21.87 25.40 24.91
N GLY A 460 22.94 24.70 25.19
CA GLY A 460 24.28 25.28 25.44
C GLY A 460 24.59 25.67 26.87
N ASP A 461 23.65 25.61 27.81
CA ASP A 461 23.90 25.78 29.25
C ASP A 461 24.42 24.45 29.83
N THR A 462 25.68 24.22 29.66
CA THR A 462 26.33 22.95 29.99
C THR A 462 26.78 22.87 31.45
N ASN A 463 26.80 23.99 32.16
CA ASN A 463 27.19 24.08 33.58
C ASN A 463 25.96 24.25 34.50
N GLY A 464 24.78 24.44 33.97
CA GLY A 464 23.52 24.50 34.72
C GLY A 464 23.26 25.82 35.45
N ASP A 465 23.95 26.90 35.10
CA ASP A 465 23.81 28.19 35.79
C ASP A 465 22.64 29.05 35.26
N GLY A 466 21.92 28.57 34.23
CA GLY A 466 20.75 29.22 33.61
C GLY A 466 21.12 30.28 32.58
N ARG A 467 22.37 30.36 32.15
CA ARG A 467 22.88 31.25 31.11
C ARG A 467 23.71 30.44 30.11
N VAL A 468 23.85 30.94 28.93
CA VAL A 468 24.74 30.35 27.92
C VAL A 468 25.89 31.33 27.66
N GLY A 469 27.10 30.91 28.01
CA GLY A 469 28.30 31.76 28.01
C GLY A 469 29.58 31.00 27.72
N VAL A 470 30.72 31.70 27.92
CA VAL A 470 32.04 31.11 27.72
C VAL A 470 32.33 30.01 28.75
N GLU A 471 31.72 30.12 29.92
CA GLU A 471 31.83 29.15 31.02
C GLU A 471 31.26 27.79 30.60
N ASP A 472 30.25 27.77 29.76
CA ASP A 472 29.64 26.54 29.21
C ASP A 472 30.56 25.84 28.21
N VAL A 473 31.22 26.62 27.35
CA VAL A 473 32.22 26.09 26.42
C VAL A 473 33.36 25.42 27.20
N GLN A 474 33.81 26.06 28.29
CA GLN A 474 34.84 25.50 29.15
C GLN A 474 34.37 24.27 29.90
N HIS A 475 33.13 24.25 30.36
CA HIS A 475 32.51 23.12 31.05
C HIS A 475 32.36 21.91 30.12
N LEU A 476 31.83 22.13 28.92
CA LEU A 476 31.70 21.10 27.89
C LEU A 476 33.07 20.55 27.46
N TYR A 477 34.05 21.41 27.25
CA TYR A 477 35.43 20.99 26.96
C TYR A 477 36.00 20.11 28.08
N GLY A 478 35.79 20.50 29.35
CA GLY A 478 36.20 19.71 30.52
C GLY A 478 35.54 18.31 30.53
N TYR A 479 34.26 18.21 30.17
CA TYR A 479 33.59 16.93 30.05
C TYR A 479 34.19 16.06 28.95
N LEU A 480 34.34 16.59 27.74
CA LEU A 480 34.92 15.87 26.62
C LEU A 480 36.36 15.42 26.83
N THR A 481 37.08 16.13 27.66
CA THR A 481 38.49 15.77 28.06
C THR A 481 38.58 14.95 29.33
N GLY A 482 37.41 14.58 29.95
CA GLY A 482 37.36 13.76 31.15
C GLY A 482 37.80 14.48 32.45
N GLN A 483 37.80 15.82 32.45
CA GLN A 483 38.19 16.63 33.61
C GLN A 483 37.03 16.87 34.59
N ASN A 484 35.79 16.81 34.11
CA ASN A 484 34.56 16.91 34.91
C ASN A 484 33.52 15.92 34.46
N THR A 485 32.43 15.82 35.23
CA THR A 485 31.23 15.05 34.89
C THR A 485 30.07 16.01 34.71
N ILE A 486 29.12 15.63 33.85
CA ILE A 486 27.88 16.40 33.64
C ILE A 486 26.66 15.58 34.04
N THR A 487 25.64 16.26 34.53
CA THR A 487 24.32 15.65 34.81
C THR A 487 23.59 15.32 33.53
N ILE A 488 22.51 14.54 33.62
CA ILE A 488 21.66 14.25 32.46
C ILE A 488 21.11 15.55 31.84
N ALA A 489 20.69 16.52 32.65
CA ALA A 489 20.21 17.82 32.21
C ALA A 489 21.27 18.63 31.44
N GLU A 490 22.49 18.69 32.00
CA GLU A 490 23.63 19.34 31.36
C GLU A 490 24.04 18.62 30.07
N LYS A 491 23.98 17.27 30.04
CA LYS A 491 24.24 16.50 28.82
C LYS A 491 23.24 16.84 27.71
N MET A 492 21.95 16.95 28.05
CA MET A 492 20.94 17.33 27.10
C MET A 492 21.06 18.78 26.59
N ALA A 493 21.56 19.70 27.46
CA ALA A 493 21.86 21.07 27.06
C ALA A 493 23.13 21.17 26.22
N ALA A 494 24.03 20.23 26.40
CA ALA A 494 25.30 20.15 25.69
C ALA A 494 25.17 19.59 24.25
N ASP A 495 24.17 18.79 23.99
CA ASP A 495 23.81 18.33 22.65
C ASP A 495 23.14 19.50 21.86
N VAL A 496 23.98 20.38 21.34
CA VAL A 496 23.57 21.64 20.71
C VAL A 496 23.08 21.44 19.28
N ASN A 497 23.49 20.33 18.62
CA ASN A 497 23.11 19.96 17.27
C ASN A 497 21.90 18.98 17.24
N ASN A 498 21.48 18.48 18.42
CA ASN A 498 20.38 17.52 18.62
C ASN A 498 20.58 16.17 17.89
N ASP A 499 21.82 15.65 17.86
CA ASP A 499 22.11 14.34 17.26
C ASP A 499 22.16 13.19 18.29
N ASP A 500 21.80 13.48 19.57
CA ASP A 500 21.81 12.58 20.74
C ASP A 500 23.24 12.17 21.24
N GLU A 501 24.28 12.68 20.61
CA GLU A 501 25.66 12.51 21.06
C GLU A 501 26.19 13.85 21.61
N VAL A 502 27.06 13.83 22.60
CA VAL A 502 27.75 15.03 23.10
C VAL A 502 29.20 14.89 22.76
N ASP A 503 29.63 15.63 21.75
CA ASP A 503 30.96 15.49 21.19
C ASP A 503 31.62 16.84 20.82
N VAL A 504 32.70 16.77 20.03
CA VAL A 504 33.46 17.95 19.62
C VAL A 504 32.67 18.86 18.66
N TYR A 505 31.68 18.33 17.96
CA TYR A 505 30.85 19.13 17.05
C TYR A 505 29.91 20.05 17.83
N ASP A 506 29.34 19.59 18.96
CA ASP A 506 28.57 20.44 19.88
C ASP A 506 29.39 21.56 20.45
N LEU A 507 30.61 21.24 20.91
CA LEU A 507 31.52 22.22 21.42
C LEU A 507 31.86 23.29 20.38
N GLN A 508 32.10 22.88 19.13
CA GLN A 508 32.37 23.78 18.04
C GLN A 508 31.14 24.66 17.72
N LEU A 509 29.96 24.08 17.65
CA LEU A 509 28.71 24.78 17.34
C LEU A 509 28.37 25.80 18.44
N LEU A 510 28.54 25.42 19.71
CA LEU A 510 28.31 26.31 20.84
C LEU A 510 29.27 27.51 20.79
N TYR A 511 30.57 27.25 20.53
CA TYR A 511 31.57 28.30 20.38
C TYR A 511 31.28 29.27 19.23
N GLU A 512 30.92 28.73 18.04
CA GLU A 512 30.59 29.52 16.86
C GLU A 512 29.38 30.43 17.10
N ARG A 513 28.32 29.93 17.71
CA ARG A 513 27.10 30.70 18.02
C ARG A 513 27.38 31.83 19.04
N LEU A 514 28.13 31.54 20.09
CA LEU A 514 28.54 32.57 21.04
C LEU A 514 29.41 33.64 20.40
N ALA A 515 30.34 33.26 19.51
CA ALA A 515 31.20 34.19 18.80
C ALA A 515 30.42 35.11 17.83
N GLN A 516 29.31 34.63 17.31
CA GLN A 516 28.42 35.40 16.40
C GLN A 516 27.36 36.22 17.16
N GLY A 517 27.27 36.06 18.50
CA GLY A 517 26.23 36.74 19.31
C GLY A 517 24.82 36.28 19.00
N THR A 518 24.64 35.07 18.42
CA THR A 518 23.36 34.47 18.12
C THR A 518 22.86 33.66 19.31
N THR A 519 21.59 33.85 19.71
CA THR A 519 20.93 32.99 20.72
C THR A 519 20.76 31.57 20.17
N LEU A 520 20.97 30.58 21.04
CA LEU A 520 20.69 29.16 20.80
C LEU A 520 19.20 28.89 20.74
#